data_d442aff43e70aa3de4b5f8e6ba76ecd0
#
_entry.id   d442aff43e70aa3de4b5f8e6ba76ecd0
#
_cell.length_a   1.000
_cell.length_b   1.000
_cell.length_c   1.000
_cell.angle_alpha   90.00
_cell.angle_beta   90.00
_cell.angle_gamma   90.00
#
_symmetry.space_group_name_H-M   'P 1'
#
loop_
_entity.id
_entity.type
_entity.pdbx_description
1 polymer ?
#
loop_
_entity_poly.entity_id
_entity_poly.type
_entity_poly.pdbx_seq_one_letter_code
_entity_poly.pdbx_strand_id
1 'polypeptide(L)'
;MKKILFIIMLLSQNVMADGIQITNIVEGEGTEIINHSKIQVHYTGKLQDGTNFDSSYDRGQPFSFQIGLREVIKGWEIGLMGMKVGGKRTLIIPPELAYGDRGAGDLIPPNATLTFDIEIVAIKHPGYGLIKAEDIKGLKEDGYKFIDIRTEKERENTGIISGSLEITAFDIYGNYIPEFMKTFRDLVELDDNIVFISNEGEIAS
;
A
#
# COMPACT_ATOMS: atom_id res chain seq x y z
N MET A 1 -6.34 27.10 38.76
CA MET A 1 -5.79 26.31 37.66
C MET A 1 -6.72 26.38 36.46
N LYS A 2 -6.39 27.16 35.42
CA LYS A 2 -7.22 27.32 34.21
C LYS A 2 -6.95 26.10 33.33
N LYS A 3 -7.97 25.27 33.08
CA LYS A 3 -7.92 24.21 32.06
C LYS A 3 -7.97 24.89 30.70
N ILE A 4 -6.84 24.86 29.96
CA ILE A 4 -6.80 25.24 28.56
C ILE A 4 -7.40 24.09 27.78
N LEU A 5 -8.60 24.30 27.27
CA LEU A 5 -9.26 23.39 26.33
C LEU A 5 -8.60 23.59 24.95
N PHE A 6 -7.71 22.70 24.53
CA PHE A 6 -7.25 22.67 23.16
C PHE A 6 -8.38 22.15 22.27
N ILE A 7 -9.06 23.05 21.59
CA ILE A 7 -9.93 22.69 20.46
C ILE A 7 -9.00 22.39 19.30
N ILE A 8 -8.75 21.09 19.05
CA ILE A 8 -8.12 20.64 17.81
C ILE A 8 -9.15 20.86 16.72
N MET A 9 -8.98 21.96 15.97
CA MET A 9 -9.74 22.21 14.76
C MET A 9 -9.22 21.22 13.70
N LEU A 10 -9.95 20.12 13.51
CA LEU A 10 -9.71 19.17 12.44
C LEU A 10 -9.95 19.90 11.10
N LEU A 11 -8.89 20.38 10.50
CA LEU A 11 -8.88 20.82 9.11
C LEU A 11 -8.95 19.55 8.24
N SER A 12 -10.13 19.22 7.74
CA SER A 12 -10.26 18.19 6.71
C SER A 12 -9.48 18.63 5.47
N GLN A 13 -8.37 17.96 5.20
CA GLN A 13 -7.61 18.19 3.98
C GLN A 13 -8.22 17.35 2.86
N ASN A 14 -8.76 18.03 1.85
CA ASN A 14 -9.19 17.41 0.61
C ASN A 14 -7.97 17.32 -0.32
N VAL A 15 -7.60 16.10 -0.68
CA VAL A 15 -6.53 15.81 -1.63
C VAL A 15 -7.11 15.09 -2.83
N MET A 16 -6.63 15.40 -4.02
CA MET A 16 -6.94 14.65 -5.24
C MET A 16 -5.75 13.76 -5.57
N ALA A 17 -5.98 12.46 -5.68
CA ALA A 17 -4.97 11.50 -6.13
C ALA A 17 -5.56 10.64 -7.25
N ASP A 18 -4.97 10.67 -8.43
CA ASP A 18 -5.38 9.88 -9.60
C ASP A 18 -6.89 9.92 -9.93
N GLY A 19 -7.53 11.09 -9.71
CA GLY A 19 -8.97 11.29 -9.91
C GLY A 19 -9.84 10.93 -8.71
N ILE A 20 -9.29 10.40 -7.61
CA ILE A 20 -9.99 10.12 -6.36
C ILE A 20 -9.99 11.37 -5.49
N GLN A 21 -11.18 11.73 -4.97
CA GLN A 21 -11.24 12.75 -3.93
C GLN A 21 -11.07 12.08 -2.57
N ILE A 22 -10.07 12.53 -1.82
CA ILE A 22 -9.69 11.97 -0.52
C ILE A 22 -9.92 13.03 0.55
N THR A 23 -10.68 12.67 1.59
CA THR A 23 -10.87 13.52 2.77
C THR A 23 -10.44 12.73 4.01
N ASN A 24 -9.35 13.16 4.65
CA ASN A 24 -8.93 12.60 5.93
C ASN A 24 -9.79 13.20 7.05
N ILE A 25 -10.48 12.33 7.80
CA ILE A 25 -11.32 12.70 8.94
C ILE A 25 -10.56 12.50 10.24
N VAL A 26 -9.79 11.39 10.33
CA VAL A 26 -8.88 11.07 11.43
C VAL A 26 -7.60 10.50 10.83
N GLU A 27 -6.44 11.00 11.27
CA GLU A 27 -5.15 10.53 10.73
C GLU A 27 -4.79 9.10 11.20
N GLY A 28 -5.21 8.71 12.40
CA GLY A 28 -4.76 7.47 13.03
C GLY A 28 -3.34 7.58 13.60
N GLU A 29 -2.84 6.49 14.17
CA GLU A 29 -1.55 6.45 14.83
C GLU A 29 -0.76 5.17 14.50
N GLY A 30 0.56 5.24 14.67
CA GLY A 30 1.47 4.10 14.51
C GLY A 30 1.75 3.73 13.05
N THR A 31 1.74 2.43 12.79
CA THR A 31 2.05 1.82 11.51
C THR A 31 1.12 2.26 10.39
N GLU A 32 1.68 2.66 9.25
CA GLU A 32 0.92 3.07 8.06
C GLU A 32 0.80 1.92 7.04
N ILE A 33 -0.21 2.01 6.17
CA ILE A 33 -0.40 1.07 5.07
C ILE A 33 0.70 1.30 4.02
N ILE A 34 1.47 0.25 3.75
CA ILE A 34 2.44 0.14 2.66
C ILE A 34 1.98 -0.95 1.68
N ASN A 35 2.64 -1.05 0.54
CA ASN A 35 2.35 -2.10 -0.43
C ASN A 35 2.45 -3.50 0.21
N HIS A 36 1.58 -4.41 -0.19
CA HIS A 36 1.42 -5.76 0.37
C HIS A 36 1.04 -5.83 1.86
N SER A 37 0.69 -4.72 2.52
CA SER A 37 0.09 -4.75 3.85
C SER A 37 -1.23 -5.52 3.83
N LYS A 38 -1.42 -6.43 4.80
CA LYS A 38 -2.71 -7.06 5.07
C LYS A 38 -3.47 -6.17 6.04
N ILE A 39 -4.65 -5.69 5.65
CA ILE A 39 -5.42 -4.71 6.40
C ILE A 39 -6.81 -5.23 6.75
N GLN A 40 -7.35 -4.70 7.84
CA GLN A 40 -8.74 -4.89 8.25
C GLN A 40 -9.40 -3.52 8.35
N VAL A 41 -10.56 -3.40 7.74
CA VAL A 41 -11.30 -2.13 7.69
C VAL A 41 -12.75 -2.32 8.09
N HIS A 42 -13.31 -1.31 8.76
CA HIS A 42 -14.75 -1.07 8.71
C HIS A 42 -15.04 -0.04 7.62
N TYR A 43 -16.15 -0.24 6.90
CA TYR A 43 -16.55 0.67 5.86
C TYR A 43 -18.06 0.69 5.62
N THR A 44 -18.51 1.78 5.01
CA THR A 44 -19.84 1.90 4.39
C THR A 44 -19.66 2.43 2.98
N GLY A 45 -20.19 1.71 1.98
CA GLY A 45 -20.20 2.09 0.59
C GLY A 45 -21.56 2.67 0.16
N LYS A 46 -21.53 3.83 -0.52
CA LYS A 46 -22.72 4.59 -0.93
C LYS A 46 -22.67 4.96 -2.41
N LEU A 47 -23.84 4.96 -3.04
CA LEU A 47 -24.05 5.57 -4.35
C LEU A 47 -24.13 7.11 -4.24
N GLN A 48 -24.15 7.82 -5.37
CA GLN A 48 -24.25 9.28 -5.42
C GLN A 48 -25.54 9.83 -4.80
N ASP A 49 -26.62 9.06 -4.82
CA ASP A 49 -27.90 9.44 -4.19
C ASP A 49 -27.94 9.19 -2.69
N GLY A 50 -26.85 8.69 -2.12
CA GLY A 50 -26.71 8.37 -0.68
C GLY A 50 -27.18 6.95 -0.32
N THR A 51 -27.64 6.15 -1.27
CA THR A 51 -28.06 4.77 -1.04
C THR A 51 -26.87 3.92 -0.62
N ASN A 52 -26.95 3.27 0.54
CA ASN A 52 -25.95 2.30 0.97
C ASN A 52 -26.07 1.02 0.13
N PHE A 53 -24.99 0.58 -0.50
CA PHE A 53 -24.97 -0.67 -1.24
C PHE A 53 -24.20 -1.78 -0.52
N ASP A 54 -23.28 -1.43 0.39
CA ASP A 54 -22.53 -2.40 1.19
C ASP A 54 -22.00 -1.77 2.49
N SER A 55 -21.92 -2.58 3.55
CA SER A 55 -21.38 -2.16 4.84
C SER A 55 -20.80 -3.35 5.62
N SER A 56 -19.58 -3.20 6.13
CA SER A 56 -18.97 -4.17 7.03
C SER A 56 -19.63 -4.17 8.42
N TYR A 57 -20.25 -3.06 8.81
CA TYR A 57 -20.97 -2.95 10.08
C TYR A 57 -22.22 -3.84 10.08
N ASP A 58 -22.91 -3.97 8.93
CA ASP A 58 -24.09 -4.83 8.80
C ASP A 58 -23.74 -6.32 8.94
N ARG A 59 -22.52 -6.68 8.60
CA ARG A 59 -21.96 -8.03 8.78
C ARG A 59 -21.39 -8.28 10.17
N GLY A 60 -21.27 -7.24 11.01
CA GLY A 60 -20.73 -7.30 12.37
C GLY A 60 -19.24 -7.65 12.47
N GLN A 61 -18.50 -7.59 11.35
CA GLN A 61 -17.06 -7.91 11.31
C GLN A 61 -16.30 -7.05 10.29
N PRO A 62 -15.02 -6.72 10.56
CA PRO A 62 -14.18 -6.00 9.60
C PRO A 62 -13.95 -6.83 8.34
N PHE A 63 -13.80 -6.14 7.22
CA PHE A 63 -13.38 -6.74 5.96
C PHE A 63 -11.85 -6.78 5.90
N SER A 64 -11.28 -7.93 5.53
CA SER A 64 -9.83 -8.15 5.44
C SER A 64 -9.41 -8.38 3.99
N PHE A 65 -8.33 -7.73 3.58
CA PHE A 65 -7.71 -7.91 2.26
C PHE A 65 -6.24 -7.48 2.30
N GLN A 66 -5.51 -7.75 1.22
CA GLN A 66 -4.11 -7.36 1.07
C GLN A 66 -3.96 -6.34 -0.06
N ILE A 67 -3.34 -5.19 0.24
CA ILE A 67 -3.03 -4.15 -0.76
C ILE A 67 -2.03 -4.69 -1.78
N GLY A 68 -2.21 -4.30 -3.05
CA GLY A 68 -1.33 -4.69 -4.16
C GLY A 68 -1.67 -6.01 -4.82
N LEU A 69 -2.66 -6.78 -4.31
CA LEU A 69 -3.08 -8.05 -4.90
C LEU A 69 -4.34 -7.96 -5.78
N ARG A 70 -4.88 -6.78 -5.98
CA ARG A 70 -6.12 -6.54 -6.73
C ARG A 70 -7.34 -7.29 -6.15
N GLU A 71 -7.36 -7.46 -4.83
CA GLU A 71 -8.48 -8.05 -4.10
C GLU A 71 -9.64 -7.06 -3.92
N VAL A 72 -9.36 -5.76 -4.14
CA VAL A 72 -10.33 -4.66 -4.05
C VAL A 72 -10.26 -3.79 -5.30
N ILE A 73 -11.22 -2.87 -5.45
CA ILE A 73 -11.23 -1.90 -6.55
C ILE A 73 -9.98 -1.00 -6.52
N LYS A 74 -9.54 -0.55 -7.70
CA LYS A 74 -8.32 0.26 -7.86
C LYS A 74 -8.35 1.53 -7.00
N GLY A 75 -9.51 2.13 -6.83
CA GLY A 75 -9.70 3.29 -5.96
C GLY A 75 -9.33 3.04 -4.49
N TRP A 76 -9.53 1.83 -3.98
CA TRP A 76 -9.11 1.44 -2.64
C TRP A 76 -7.59 1.21 -2.58
N GLU A 77 -7.02 0.52 -3.59
CA GLU A 77 -5.57 0.29 -3.68
C GLU A 77 -4.79 1.61 -3.60
N ILE A 78 -5.28 2.66 -4.25
CA ILE A 78 -4.67 3.99 -4.25
C ILE A 78 -5.06 4.79 -2.98
N GLY A 79 -6.36 4.84 -2.69
CA GLY A 79 -6.93 5.74 -1.69
C GLY A 79 -6.60 5.40 -0.24
N LEU A 80 -6.19 4.15 0.06
CA LEU A 80 -5.88 3.71 1.41
C LEU A 80 -4.39 3.77 1.76
N MET A 81 -3.52 3.95 0.77
CA MET A 81 -2.08 4.06 1.02
C MET A 81 -1.76 5.16 2.03
N GLY A 82 -0.80 4.89 2.91
CA GLY A 82 -0.36 5.82 3.95
C GLY A 82 -1.34 6.02 5.12
N MET A 83 -2.54 5.41 5.11
CA MET A 83 -3.41 5.44 6.30
C MET A 83 -2.81 4.63 7.46
N LYS A 84 -3.12 5.05 8.68
CA LYS A 84 -2.67 4.41 9.92
C LYS A 84 -3.82 3.77 10.67
N VAL A 85 -3.50 2.92 11.65
CA VAL A 85 -4.52 2.28 12.50
C VAL A 85 -5.35 3.34 13.23
N GLY A 86 -6.68 3.15 13.25
CA GLY A 86 -7.64 4.12 13.78
C GLY A 86 -7.91 5.31 12.86
N GLY A 87 -7.20 5.41 11.74
CA GLY A 87 -7.44 6.44 10.72
C GLY A 87 -8.81 6.28 10.07
N LYS A 88 -9.45 7.42 9.77
CA LYS A 88 -10.74 7.47 9.08
C LYS A 88 -10.64 8.37 7.86
N ARG A 89 -11.14 7.88 6.75
CA ARG A 89 -11.07 8.54 5.46
C ARG A 89 -12.34 8.33 4.66
N THR A 90 -12.78 9.39 3.98
CA THR A 90 -13.79 9.30 2.93
C THR A 90 -13.10 9.31 1.58
N LEU A 91 -13.44 8.34 0.73
CA LEU A 91 -13.00 8.25 -0.66
C LEU A 91 -14.20 8.43 -1.58
N ILE A 92 -14.10 9.36 -2.55
CA ILE A 92 -15.05 9.46 -3.67
C ILE A 92 -14.32 8.96 -4.91
N ILE A 93 -14.75 7.81 -5.41
CA ILE A 93 -14.06 7.01 -6.42
C ILE A 93 -14.85 7.05 -7.72
N PRO A 94 -14.28 7.56 -8.82
CA PRO A 94 -14.93 7.57 -10.12
C PRO A 94 -15.06 6.16 -10.70
N PRO A 95 -15.98 5.93 -11.64
CA PRO A 95 -16.28 4.59 -12.15
C PRO A 95 -15.08 3.85 -12.74
N GLU A 96 -14.14 4.53 -13.39
CA GLU A 96 -12.93 3.93 -13.99
C GLU A 96 -11.95 3.33 -12.98
N LEU A 97 -12.06 3.73 -11.71
CA LEU A 97 -11.30 3.18 -10.59
C LEU A 97 -12.15 2.28 -9.68
N ALA A 98 -13.40 2.01 -10.08
CA ALA A 98 -14.36 1.15 -9.40
C ALA A 98 -14.83 0.04 -10.33
N TYR A 99 -16.11 0.04 -10.71
CA TYR A 99 -16.73 -1.03 -11.51
C TYR A 99 -17.02 -0.64 -12.95
N GLY A 100 -16.63 0.56 -13.38
CA GLY A 100 -16.69 1.02 -14.77
C GLY A 100 -18.09 1.04 -15.36
N ASP A 101 -18.13 0.77 -16.67
CA ASP A 101 -19.34 0.73 -17.51
C ASP A 101 -20.22 -0.51 -17.28
N ARG A 102 -19.75 -1.49 -16.51
CA ARG A 102 -20.50 -2.71 -16.20
C ARG A 102 -21.30 -2.61 -14.90
N GLY A 103 -20.86 -1.78 -13.94
CA GLY A 103 -21.41 -1.80 -12.59
C GLY A 103 -21.09 -3.10 -11.85
N ALA A 104 -21.83 -3.40 -10.76
CA ALA A 104 -21.66 -4.64 -10.02
C ALA A 104 -22.98 -5.11 -9.40
N GLY A 105 -23.34 -6.37 -9.72
CA GLY A 105 -24.60 -6.97 -9.29
C GLY A 105 -25.82 -6.09 -9.65
N ASP A 106 -26.86 -6.18 -8.80
CA ASP A 106 -28.09 -5.40 -8.97
C ASP A 106 -28.03 -4.04 -8.23
N LEU A 107 -26.98 -3.81 -7.43
CA LEU A 107 -26.90 -2.66 -6.53
C LEU A 107 -26.06 -1.50 -7.08
N ILE A 108 -25.03 -1.77 -7.86
CA ILE A 108 -24.14 -0.74 -8.39
C ILE A 108 -24.38 -0.58 -9.90
N PRO A 109 -25.02 0.51 -10.33
CA PRO A 109 -25.32 0.73 -11.75
C PRO A 109 -24.04 1.01 -12.56
N PRO A 110 -24.10 0.86 -13.90
CA PRO A 110 -23.04 1.30 -14.80
C PRO A 110 -22.64 2.76 -14.57
N ASN A 111 -21.35 3.03 -14.66
CA ASN A 111 -20.75 4.36 -14.51
C ASN A 111 -21.05 5.06 -13.17
N ALA A 112 -21.24 4.28 -12.10
CA ALA A 112 -21.48 4.84 -10.78
C ALA A 112 -20.18 5.37 -10.16
N THR A 113 -20.23 6.61 -9.67
CA THR A 113 -19.26 7.13 -8.71
C THR A 113 -19.63 6.62 -7.33
N LEU A 114 -18.65 6.10 -6.59
CA LEU A 114 -18.86 5.49 -5.28
C LEU A 114 -18.24 6.32 -4.19
N THR A 115 -18.94 6.44 -3.07
CA THR A 115 -18.39 7.04 -1.84
C THR A 115 -18.19 5.96 -0.79
N PHE A 116 -17.01 5.91 -0.20
CA PHE A 116 -16.69 5.00 0.89
C PHE A 116 -16.24 5.79 2.12
N ASP A 117 -16.91 5.58 3.24
CA ASP A 117 -16.43 5.98 4.55
C ASP A 117 -15.69 4.78 5.15
N ILE A 118 -14.39 4.92 5.44
CA ILE A 118 -13.50 3.81 5.80
C ILE A 118 -12.78 4.13 7.11
N GLU A 119 -12.69 3.12 7.99
CA GLU A 119 -11.91 3.13 9.22
C GLU A 119 -10.93 1.95 9.22
N ILE A 120 -9.65 2.22 9.47
CA ILE A 120 -8.63 1.20 9.58
C ILE A 120 -8.65 0.58 10.98
N VAL A 121 -8.95 -0.70 11.06
CA VAL A 121 -9.02 -1.46 12.32
C VAL A 121 -7.67 -2.06 12.67
N ALA A 122 -6.99 -2.67 11.69
CA ALA A 122 -5.69 -3.29 11.90
C ALA A 122 -4.86 -3.27 10.62
N ILE A 123 -3.55 -3.20 10.79
CA ILE A 123 -2.56 -3.31 9.72
C ILE A 123 -1.54 -4.36 10.15
N LYS A 124 -1.31 -5.33 9.28
CA LYS A 124 -0.19 -6.27 9.39
C LYS A 124 0.70 -6.09 8.17
N HIS A 125 1.92 -5.62 8.40
CA HIS A 125 2.91 -5.49 7.33
C HIS A 125 3.25 -6.85 6.75
N PRO A 126 3.64 -6.90 5.46
CA PRO A 126 4.35 -8.05 4.93
C PRO A 126 5.55 -8.34 5.85
N GLY A 127 6.09 -9.54 5.77
CA GLY A 127 7.26 -9.95 6.59
C GLY A 127 8.56 -9.22 6.24
N TYR A 128 8.47 -8.10 5.51
CA TYR A 128 9.58 -7.20 5.16
C TYR A 128 9.18 -5.75 5.46
N GLY A 129 10.15 -4.88 5.70
CA GLY A 129 9.98 -3.44 5.86
C GLY A 129 10.52 -2.69 4.64
N LEU A 130 10.04 -1.46 4.42
CA LEU A 130 10.64 -0.55 3.44
C LEU A 130 11.76 0.24 4.11
N ILE A 131 12.88 0.39 3.39
CA ILE A 131 14.07 1.10 3.86
C ILE A 131 14.17 2.43 3.13
N LYS A 132 14.39 3.49 3.88
CA LYS A 132 14.65 4.80 3.29
C LYS A 132 16.08 4.90 2.80
N ALA A 133 16.30 5.66 1.73
CA ALA A 133 17.64 5.87 1.17
C ALA A 133 18.66 6.42 2.20
N GLU A 134 18.19 7.20 3.16
CA GLU A 134 19.02 7.75 4.26
C GLU A 134 19.55 6.68 5.22
N ASP A 135 18.86 5.54 5.34
CA ASP A 135 19.23 4.45 6.24
C ASP A 135 20.24 3.47 5.63
N ILE A 136 20.43 3.50 4.30
CA ILE A 136 21.29 2.56 3.56
C ILE A 136 22.71 2.51 4.12
N LYS A 137 23.27 3.67 4.49
CA LYS A 137 24.63 3.73 5.02
C LYS A 137 24.75 2.99 6.35
N GLY A 138 23.83 3.22 7.28
CA GLY A 138 23.80 2.54 8.58
C GLY A 138 23.63 1.03 8.42
N LEU A 139 22.70 0.59 7.57
CA LEU A 139 22.47 -0.83 7.31
C LEU A 139 23.71 -1.53 6.71
N LYS A 140 24.48 -0.85 5.87
CA LYS A 140 25.76 -1.39 5.38
C LYS A 140 26.81 -1.54 6.50
N GLU A 141 26.90 -0.56 7.39
CA GLU A 141 27.79 -0.59 8.56
C GLU A 141 27.38 -1.71 9.53
N ASP A 142 26.09 -2.02 9.62
CA ASP A 142 25.52 -3.10 10.42
C ASP A 142 25.62 -4.49 9.72
N GLY A 143 26.21 -4.57 8.53
CA GLY A 143 26.50 -5.82 7.84
C GLY A 143 25.36 -6.41 7.03
N TYR A 144 24.31 -5.62 6.70
CA TYR A 144 23.25 -6.08 5.79
C TYR A 144 23.79 -6.34 4.38
N LYS A 145 23.37 -7.46 3.79
CA LYS A 145 23.63 -7.78 2.37
C LYS A 145 22.59 -7.11 1.49
N PHE A 146 23.03 -6.34 0.52
CA PHE A 146 22.18 -5.67 -0.46
C PHE A 146 22.12 -6.51 -1.73
N ILE A 147 20.93 -6.90 -2.17
CA ILE A 147 20.70 -7.73 -3.36
C ILE A 147 19.84 -6.95 -4.35
N ASP A 148 20.43 -6.61 -5.48
CA ASP A 148 19.75 -5.88 -6.54
C ASP A 148 19.09 -6.88 -7.50
N ILE A 149 17.78 -7.01 -7.40
CA ILE A 149 16.98 -7.97 -8.18
C ILE A 149 16.45 -7.40 -9.48
N ARG A 150 16.77 -6.15 -9.81
CA ARG A 150 16.38 -5.46 -11.04
C ARG A 150 17.08 -6.08 -12.27
N THR A 151 16.51 -5.81 -13.44
CA THR A 151 17.17 -6.15 -14.70
C THR A 151 18.45 -5.33 -14.90
N GLU A 152 19.41 -5.83 -15.72
CA GLU A 152 20.61 -5.09 -16.07
C GLU A 152 20.31 -3.70 -16.64
N LYS A 153 19.33 -3.62 -17.56
CA LYS A 153 18.91 -2.35 -18.18
C LYS A 153 18.37 -1.33 -17.15
N GLU A 154 17.71 -1.79 -16.12
CA GLU A 154 17.20 -0.91 -15.06
C GLU A 154 18.32 -0.40 -14.18
N ARG A 155 19.28 -1.25 -13.84
CA ARG A 155 20.49 -0.85 -13.11
C ARG A 155 21.32 0.16 -13.90
N GLU A 156 21.50 -0.03 -15.22
CA GLU A 156 22.17 0.94 -16.08
C GLU A 156 21.50 2.32 -16.08
N ASN A 157 20.17 2.36 -16.10
CA ASN A 157 19.41 3.60 -16.17
C ASN A 157 19.35 4.37 -14.84
N THR A 158 19.38 3.68 -13.71
CA THR A 158 19.14 4.28 -12.39
C THR A 158 20.33 4.21 -11.43
N GLY A 159 21.41 3.52 -11.86
CA GLY A 159 22.59 3.26 -11.04
C GLY A 159 22.40 2.07 -10.08
N ILE A 160 23.46 1.71 -9.38
CA ILE A 160 23.52 0.61 -8.41
C ILE A 160 23.99 1.14 -7.06
N ILE A 161 23.59 0.45 -5.99
CA ILE A 161 24.15 0.68 -4.67
C ILE A 161 25.51 -0.02 -4.60
N SER A 162 26.59 0.72 -4.41
CA SER A 162 27.94 0.16 -4.35
C SER A 162 28.03 -1.01 -3.38
N GLY A 163 28.49 -2.16 -3.86
CA GLY A 163 28.65 -3.40 -3.08
C GLY A 163 27.38 -4.24 -2.95
N SER A 164 26.31 -3.91 -3.70
CA SER A 164 25.19 -4.83 -3.83
C SER A 164 25.55 -6.03 -4.72
N LEU A 165 24.92 -7.18 -4.40
CA LEU A 165 24.97 -8.38 -5.26
C LEU A 165 23.90 -8.23 -6.34
N GLU A 166 24.29 -8.32 -7.59
CA GLU A 166 23.40 -8.15 -8.73
C GLU A 166 22.86 -9.51 -9.19
N ILE A 167 21.61 -9.82 -8.82
CA ILE A 167 20.96 -11.10 -9.18
C ILE A 167 19.57 -10.78 -9.71
N THR A 168 19.41 -10.76 -11.04
CA THR A 168 18.11 -10.46 -11.66
C THR A 168 17.08 -11.54 -11.33
N ALA A 169 15.96 -11.17 -10.71
CA ALA A 169 14.90 -12.08 -10.31
C ALA A 169 13.78 -12.22 -11.35
N PHE A 170 13.59 -11.20 -12.19
CA PHE A 170 12.52 -11.15 -13.20
C PHE A 170 13.06 -10.68 -14.54
N ASP A 171 12.52 -11.21 -15.65
CA ASP A 171 12.83 -10.73 -16.98
C ASP A 171 12.16 -9.37 -17.28
N ILE A 172 12.41 -8.81 -18.46
CA ILE A 172 11.83 -7.54 -18.91
C ILE A 172 10.31 -7.56 -19.07
N TYR A 173 9.67 -8.73 -19.00
CA TYR A 173 8.23 -8.93 -19.07
C TYR A 173 7.62 -9.20 -17.68
N GLY A 174 8.46 -9.22 -16.63
CA GLY A 174 8.02 -9.50 -15.25
C GLY A 174 7.89 -10.98 -14.94
N ASN A 175 8.40 -11.89 -15.80
CA ASN A 175 8.40 -13.31 -15.49
C ASN A 175 9.57 -13.66 -14.58
N TYR A 176 9.31 -14.53 -13.60
CA TYR A 176 10.31 -15.01 -12.67
C TYR A 176 11.39 -15.84 -13.38
N ILE A 177 12.66 -15.58 -13.06
CA ILE A 177 13.83 -16.31 -13.59
C ILE A 177 14.16 -17.47 -12.63
N PRO A 178 13.99 -18.74 -13.04
CA PRO A 178 14.19 -19.89 -12.15
C PRO A 178 15.59 -20.00 -11.53
N GLU A 179 16.61 -19.54 -12.26
CA GLU A 179 18.00 -19.54 -11.81
C GLU A 179 18.26 -18.61 -10.64
N PHE A 180 17.40 -17.60 -10.43
CA PHE A 180 17.51 -16.64 -9.33
C PHE A 180 17.67 -17.36 -7.98
N MET A 181 16.79 -18.28 -7.64
CA MET A 181 16.82 -18.97 -6.35
C MET A 181 18.07 -19.82 -6.15
N LYS A 182 18.64 -20.36 -7.21
CA LYS A 182 19.90 -21.10 -7.13
C LYS A 182 21.05 -20.16 -6.77
N THR A 183 21.21 -19.09 -7.56
CA THR A 183 22.25 -18.07 -7.35
C THR A 183 22.11 -17.41 -5.98
N PHE A 184 20.87 -17.08 -5.57
CA PHE A 184 20.57 -16.50 -4.28
C PHE A 184 21.05 -17.38 -3.12
N ARG A 185 20.74 -18.70 -3.14
CA ARG A 185 21.16 -19.65 -2.11
C ARG A 185 22.68 -19.86 -2.04
N ASP A 186 23.37 -19.66 -3.16
CA ASP A 186 24.84 -19.78 -3.22
C ASP A 186 25.54 -18.55 -2.61
N LEU A 187 24.84 -17.41 -2.47
CA LEU A 187 25.39 -16.12 -2.04
C LEU A 187 24.90 -15.65 -0.66
N VAL A 188 23.80 -16.25 -0.16
CA VAL A 188 23.11 -15.79 1.03
C VAL A 188 22.97 -16.93 2.04
N GLU A 189 23.37 -16.69 3.28
CA GLU A 189 23.21 -17.63 4.39
C GLU A 189 21.88 -17.40 5.13
N LEU A 190 21.42 -18.39 5.92
CA LEU A 190 20.11 -18.34 6.58
C LEU A 190 19.99 -17.26 7.66
N ASP A 191 21.10 -16.79 8.19
CA ASP A 191 21.19 -15.75 9.23
C ASP A 191 21.61 -14.38 8.69
N ASP A 192 21.77 -14.24 7.37
CA ASP A 192 22.03 -12.95 6.77
C ASP A 192 20.85 -12.00 6.89
N ASN A 193 21.12 -10.76 7.27
CA ASN A 193 20.17 -9.67 7.10
C ASN A 193 20.22 -9.15 5.68
N ILE A 194 19.09 -9.15 4.96
CA ILE A 194 19.05 -8.89 3.52
C ILE A 194 18.20 -7.66 3.22
N VAL A 195 18.69 -6.86 2.29
CA VAL A 195 17.95 -5.76 1.65
C VAL A 195 17.81 -6.07 0.16
N PHE A 196 16.58 -6.18 -0.33
CA PHE A 196 16.31 -6.29 -1.75
C PHE A 196 16.14 -4.90 -2.39
N ILE A 197 16.73 -4.70 -3.55
CA ILE A 197 16.55 -3.49 -4.37
C ILE A 197 15.66 -3.88 -5.56
N SER A 198 14.50 -3.23 -5.69
CA SER A 198 13.54 -3.45 -6.76
C SER A 198 13.25 -2.17 -7.55
N ASN A 199 12.46 -2.27 -8.64
CA ASN A 199 12.16 -1.14 -9.53
C ASN A 199 11.20 -0.10 -9.00
N GLU A 200 10.39 -0.47 -8.04
CA GLU A 200 9.36 0.45 -7.53
C GLU A 200 9.91 1.50 -6.57
N GLY A 201 11.26 1.61 -6.50
CA GLY A 201 11.94 2.51 -5.55
C GLY A 201 11.79 2.06 -4.11
N GLU A 202 11.17 0.92 -3.90
CA GLU A 202 10.98 0.29 -2.61
C GLU A 202 12.15 -0.64 -2.33
N ILE A 203 12.96 -0.28 -1.36
CA ILE A 203 13.99 -1.17 -0.82
C ILE A 203 13.32 -1.95 0.30
N ALA A 204 13.13 -3.26 0.08
CA ALA A 204 12.57 -4.14 1.08
C ALA A 204 13.67 -4.84 1.88
N SER A 205 13.51 -4.93 3.17
CA SER A 205 14.39 -5.67 4.09
C SER A 205 13.73 -6.96 4.56
#